data_aa78cc4d3854d22f59df311e7cc2cdbb
#
_entry.id   aa78cc4d3854d22f59df311e7cc2cdbb
#
_cell.length_a   1.000
_cell.length_b   1.000
_cell.length_c   1.000
_cell.angle_alpha   90.00
_cell.angle_beta   90.00
_cell.angle_gamma   90.00
#
_symmetry.space_group_name_H-M   'P 1'
#
loop_
_entity.id
_entity.type
_entity.pdbx_description
1 polymer ?
#
loop_
_entity_poly.entity_id
_entity_poly.type
_entity_poly.pdbx_seq_one_letter_code
_entity_poly.pdbx_strand_id
1 'polypeptide(L)'
;MTKSDSSSSQESAGVPEMDYDALYRGESPSEGMSPMSAPPWDTKAPNANVIEWLTAGWVHGDVLDVGCGLGDNAVYLAKNGHTVTGLDISPTALITAEQRANDAGVDVKFAVADSTELDGYTHAFDTVIDSGMFHCLDDEGRERYAVAVHRATRPGATLLLSCFSDANPVGEDWPRPAVSEQTLRDVLGGAGWDIVSLQPATVLGAPEGVQVEMEFWYVRAQRS
;
A
#
# COMPACT_ATOMS: atom_id res chain seq x y z
N MET A 1 -17.22 -12.09 -51.53
CA MET A 1 -16.00 -11.63 -50.85
C MET A 1 -16.42 -11.04 -49.53
N THR A 2 -16.50 -11.87 -48.52
CA THR A 2 -16.82 -11.47 -47.14
C THR A 2 -15.51 -11.39 -46.37
N LYS A 3 -15.17 -10.19 -45.90
CA LYS A 3 -14.06 -9.97 -44.98
C LYS A 3 -14.52 -10.36 -43.59
N SER A 4 -13.85 -11.33 -43.02
CA SER A 4 -13.95 -11.70 -41.61
C SER A 4 -13.11 -10.72 -40.82
N ASP A 5 -13.76 -9.85 -40.04
CA ASP A 5 -13.12 -9.09 -38.97
C ASP A 5 -12.81 -10.05 -37.81
N SER A 6 -11.56 -10.34 -37.63
CA SER A 6 -11.05 -11.00 -36.42
C SER A 6 -10.69 -9.92 -35.39
N SER A 7 -11.64 -9.58 -34.53
CA SER A 7 -11.36 -8.85 -33.30
C SER A 7 -10.64 -9.79 -32.35
N SER A 8 -9.32 -9.67 -32.25
CA SER A 8 -8.54 -10.29 -31.19
C SER A 8 -8.83 -9.53 -29.89
N SER A 9 -9.69 -10.09 -29.05
CA SER A 9 -9.77 -9.75 -27.64
C SER A 9 -8.42 -10.12 -27.00
N GLN A 10 -7.61 -9.13 -26.68
CA GLN A 10 -6.49 -9.31 -25.76
C GLN A 10 -7.10 -9.66 -24.41
N GLU A 11 -7.04 -10.93 -24.02
CA GLU A 11 -7.21 -11.33 -22.63
C GLU A 11 -6.13 -10.61 -21.83
N SER A 12 -6.56 -9.77 -20.89
CA SER A 12 -5.68 -9.21 -19.89
C SER A 12 -5.11 -10.39 -19.11
N ALA A 13 -3.84 -10.67 -19.25
CA ALA A 13 -3.14 -11.61 -18.39
C ALA A 13 -3.34 -11.12 -16.95
N GLY A 14 -4.12 -11.83 -16.15
CA GLY A 14 -4.37 -11.49 -14.76
C GLY A 14 -3.04 -11.38 -14.01
N VAL A 15 -2.95 -10.42 -13.12
CA VAL A 15 -1.80 -10.29 -12.20
C VAL A 15 -1.71 -11.61 -11.44
N PRO A 16 -0.54 -12.29 -11.41
CA PRO A 16 -0.41 -13.50 -10.64
C PRO A 16 -0.77 -13.24 -9.17
N GLU A 17 -1.63 -14.09 -8.61
CA GLU A 17 -1.95 -14.03 -7.19
C GLU A 17 -0.65 -14.24 -6.40
N MET A 18 -0.28 -13.28 -5.56
CA MET A 18 0.94 -13.30 -4.79
C MET A 18 0.63 -13.67 -3.34
N ASP A 19 1.23 -14.74 -2.85
CA ASP A 19 1.21 -15.10 -1.42
C ASP A 19 2.25 -14.26 -0.67
N TYR A 20 1.81 -13.11 -0.15
CA TYR A 20 2.67 -12.23 0.63
C TYR A 20 3.18 -12.90 1.92
N ASP A 21 2.40 -13.80 2.55
CA ASP A 21 2.85 -14.47 3.75
C ASP A 21 3.99 -15.47 3.46
N ALA A 22 3.93 -16.19 2.33
CA ALA A 22 5.02 -17.01 1.85
C ALA A 22 6.31 -16.19 1.62
N LEU A 23 6.16 -14.98 1.04
CA LEU A 23 7.29 -14.08 0.83
C LEU A 23 7.96 -13.70 2.16
N TYR A 24 7.19 -13.37 3.20
CA TYR A 24 7.74 -13.04 4.52
C TYR A 24 8.33 -14.27 5.24
N ARG A 25 7.92 -15.49 4.90
CA ARG A 25 8.56 -16.73 5.35
C ARG A 25 9.86 -17.06 4.59
N GLY A 26 10.21 -16.28 3.56
CA GLY A 26 11.35 -16.57 2.69
C GLY A 26 11.08 -17.71 1.71
N GLU A 27 9.83 -17.95 1.38
CA GLU A 27 9.36 -18.94 0.41
C GLU A 27 9.03 -18.28 -0.93
N SER A 28 8.77 -19.07 -1.96
CA SER A 28 8.31 -18.55 -3.26
C SER A 28 6.90 -17.97 -3.14
N PRO A 29 6.69 -16.69 -3.47
CA PRO A 29 5.39 -16.03 -3.31
C PRO A 29 4.40 -16.33 -4.46
N SER A 30 4.88 -16.89 -5.58
CA SER A 30 4.06 -17.34 -6.70
C SER A 30 4.79 -18.35 -7.57
N GLU A 31 4.07 -19.05 -8.46
CA GLU A 31 4.67 -19.99 -9.38
C GLU A 31 5.68 -19.29 -10.31
N GLY A 32 6.88 -19.83 -10.40
CA GLY A 32 7.99 -19.29 -11.22
C GLY A 32 8.84 -18.20 -10.54
N MET A 33 8.46 -17.68 -9.37
CA MET A 33 9.31 -16.77 -8.62
C MET A 33 10.25 -17.50 -7.68
N SER A 34 11.48 -17.02 -7.56
CA SER A 34 12.44 -17.55 -6.60
C SER A 34 12.17 -17.03 -5.19
N PRO A 35 12.43 -17.84 -4.14
CA PRO A 35 12.41 -17.34 -2.76
C PRO A 35 13.37 -16.17 -2.56
N MET A 36 12.96 -15.19 -1.76
CA MET A 36 13.78 -14.05 -1.38
C MET A 36 14.09 -14.12 0.11
N SER A 37 15.32 -13.79 0.50
CA SER A 37 15.74 -13.80 1.91
C SER A 37 15.10 -12.67 2.73
N ALA A 38 14.67 -11.61 2.09
CA ALA A 38 13.92 -10.49 2.67
C ALA A 38 13.11 -9.80 1.56
N PRO A 39 11.96 -9.22 1.88
CA PRO A 39 11.22 -8.40 0.95
C PRO A 39 12.05 -7.18 0.49
N PRO A 40 11.99 -6.78 -0.79
CA PRO A 40 12.81 -5.67 -1.31
C PRO A 40 12.43 -4.31 -0.67
N TRP A 41 11.28 -4.20 -0.04
CA TRP A 41 10.85 -3.00 0.71
C TRP A 41 11.27 -3.00 2.18
N ASP A 42 11.91 -4.06 2.69
CA ASP A 42 12.44 -4.10 4.07
C ASP A 42 13.73 -3.27 4.20
N THR A 43 13.57 -1.98 4.35
CA THR A 43 14.71 -1.06 4.55
C THR A 43 15.10 -0.90 6.01
N LYS A 44 14.35 -1.48 6.95
CA LYS A 44 14.51 -1.33 8.41
C LYS A 44 14.43 0.14 8.86
N ALA A 45 13.74 0.94 8.10
CA ALA A 45 13.54 2.35 8.32
C ALA A 45 12.15 2.76 7.79
N PRO A 46 11.54 3.82 8.34
CA PRO A 46 10.29 4.35 7.80
C PRO A 46 10.51 4.87 6.37
N ASN A 47 9.51 4.75 5.55
CA ASN A 47 9.55 5.25 4.19
C ASN A 47 9.63 6.79 4.16
N ALA A 48 10.40 7.32 3.21
CA ALA A 48 10.64 8.77 3.10
C ALA A 48 9.35 9.60 2.97
N ASN A 49 8.37 9.09 2.23
CA ASN A 49 7.05 9.72 2.12
C ASN A 49 6.33 9.83 3.47
N VAL A 50 6.41 8.80 4.33
CA VAL A 50 5.78 8.83 5.66
C VAL A 50 6.46 9.86 6.57
N ILE A 51 7.80 9.98 6.48
CA ILE A 51 8.55 11.02 7.19
C ILE A 51 8.11 12.42 6.70
N GLU A 52 7.98 12.60 5.40
CA GLU A 52 7.53 13.85 4.79
C GLU A 52 6.12 14.22 5.26
N TRP A 53 5.17 13.30 5.18
CA TRP A 53 3.79 13.52 5.57
C TRP A 53 3.64 13.89 7.05
N LEU A 54 4.40 13.21 7.92
CA LEU A 54 4.43 13.54 9.34
C LEU A 54 5.02 14.94 9.56
N THR A 55 6.15 15.26 8.92
CA THR A 55 6.82 16.55 9.04
C THR A 55 5.97 17.70 8.51
N ALA A 56 5.18 17.45 7.47
CA ALA A 56 4.22 18.41 6.92
C ALA A 56 2.98 18.61 7.81
N GLY A 57 2.84 17.84 8.90
CA GLY A 57 1.70 17.93 9.81
C GLY A 57 0.40 17.36 9.24
N TRP A 58 0.48 16.45 8.27
CA TRP A 58 -0.70 15.82 7.65
C TRP A 58 -1.21 14.61 8.42
N VAL A 59 -0.37 14.03 9.29
CA VAL A 59 -0.73 12.91 10.16
C VAL A 59 -1.31 13.45 11.47
N HIS A 60 -2.50 13.01 11.84
CA HIS A 60 -3.18 13.44 13.06
C HIS A 60 -4.10 12.35 13.63
N GLY A 61 -4.43 12.47 14.92
CA GLY A 61 -5.37 11.58 15.61
C GLY A 61 -4.95 10.12 15.66
N ASP A 62 -5.95 9.23 15.58
CA ASP A 62 -5.74 7.78 15.52
C ASP A 62 -5.35 7.38 14.09
N VAL A 63 -4.22 6.68 13.95
CA VAL A 63 -3.61 6.36 12.65
C VAL A 63 -3.78 4.89 12.33
N LEU A 64 -4.21 4.60 11.10
CA LEU A 64 -4.15 3.28 10.47
C LEU A 64 -2.96 3.24 9.52
N ASP A 65 -2.06 2.27 9.71
CA ASP A 65 -1.04 1.86 8.73
C ASP A 65 -1.56 0.58 8.05
N VAL A 66 -2.12 0.74 6.84
CA VAL A 66 -2.77 -0.36 6.11
C VAL A 66 -1.77 -1.04 5.17
N GLY A 67 -1.65 -2.37 5.25
CA GLY A 67 -0.57 -3.11 4.64
C GLY A 67 0.76 -2.77 5.32
N CYS A 68 0.78 -2.78 6.66
CA CYS A 68 1.91 -2.28 7.44
C CYS A 68 3.19 -3.13 7.32
N GLY A 69 3.10 -4.34 6.77
CA GLY A 69 4.22 -5.25 6.59
C GLY A 69 4.99 -5.49 7.90
N LEU A 70 6.27 -5.22 7.86
CA LEU A 70 7.19 -5.40 8.99
C LEU A 70 7.13 -4.26 10.03
N GLY A 71 6.21 -3.28 9.87
CA GLY A 71 5.84 -2.30 10.88
C GLY A 71 6.74 -1.06 11.00
N ASP A 72 7.68 -0.83 10.10
CA ASP A 72 8.64 0.30 10.24
C ASP A 72 7.94 1.67 10.25
N ASN A 73 6.93 1.87 9.42
CA ASN A 73 6.14 3.10 9.38
C ASN A 73 5.31 3.26 10.66
N ALA A 74 4.61 2.19 11.08
CA ALA A 74 3.80 2.19 12.30
C ALA A 74 4.65 2.49 13.55
N VAL A 75 5.82 1.86 13.68
CA VAL A 75 6.77 2.11 14.77
C VAL A 75 7.28 3.54 14.76
N TYR A 76 7.60 4.08 13.59
CA TYR A 76 8.04 5.46 13.44
C TYR A 76 6.97 6.46 13.89
N LEU A 77 5.72 6.26 13.46
CA LEU A 77 4.59 7.11 13.84
C LEU A 77 4.31 7.04 15.34
N ALA A 78 4.37 5.85 15.95
CA ALA A 78 4.20 5.66 17.38
C ALA A 78 5.33 6.35 18.18
N LYS A 79 6.59 6.30 17.73
CA LYS A 79 7.72 7.04 18.32
C LYS A 79 7.49 8.56 18.32
N ASN A 80 6.71 9.06 17.38
CA ASN A 80 6.36 10.47 17.27
C ASN A 80 5.04 10.83 17.99
N GLY A 81 4.51 9.92 18.82
CA GLY A 81 3.41 10.20 19.75
C GLY A 81 2.02 9.92 19.18
N HIS A 82 1.90 9.24 18.05
CA HIS A 82 0.61 8.85 17.49
C HIS A 82 0.12 7.53 18.07
N THR A 83 -1.20 7.37 18.21
CA THR A 83 -1.85 6.09 18.45
C THR A 83 -1.97 5.37 17.11
N VAL A 84 -1.28 4.23 16.96
CA VAL A 84 -1.18 3.55 15.67
C VAL A 84 -1.77 2.15 15.73
N THR A 85 -2.56 1.81 14.71
CA THR A 85 -2.97 0.45 14.40
C THR A 85 -2.34 0.05 13.06
N GLY A 86 -1.53 -1.00 13.06
CA GLY A 86 -0.97 -1.60 11.85
C GLY A 86 -1.76 -2.84 11.45
N LEU A 87 -2.23 -2.89 10.23
CA LEU A 87 -2.97 -4.02 9.68
C LEU A 87 -2.24 -4.61 8.47
N ASP A 88 -2.11 -5.92 8.43
CA ASP A 88 -1.54 -6.63 7.30
C ASP A 88 -2.24 -7.98 7.11
N ILE A 89 -2.22 -8.51 5.90
CA ILE A 89 -2.77 -9.84 5.62
C ILE A 89 -1.86 -10.97 6.09
N SER A 90 -0.55 -10.69 6.25
CA SER A 90 0.46 -11.66 6.64
C SER A 90 0.65 -11.73 8.15
N PRO A 91 0.26 -12.83 8.81
CA PRO A 91 0.60 -13.04 10.20
C PRO A 91 2.10 -13.13 10.45
N THR A 92 2.88 -13.62 9.48
CA THR A 92 4.35 -13.70 9.58
C THR A 92 5.00 -12.31 9.63
N ALA A 93 4.53 -11.38 8.82
CA ALA A 93 5.01 -9.99 8.86
C ALA A 93 4.74 -9.35 10.23
N LEU A 94 3.54 -9.58 10.78
CA LEU A 94 3.13 -8.97 12.05
C LEU A 94 3.95 -9.47 13.26
N ILE A 95 4.44 -10.72 13.26
CA ILE A 95 5.37 -11.20 14.28
C ILE A 95 6.64 -10.32 14.32
N THR A 96 7.17 -9.98 13.16
CA THR A 96 8.34 -9.08 13.06
C THR A 96 7.97 -7.65 13.43
N ALA A 97 6.79 -7.17 13.03
CA ALA A 97 6.32 -5.84 13.37
C ALA A 97 6.17 -5.64 14.88
N GLU A 98 5.58 -6.62 15.58
CA GLU A 98 5.48 -6.63 17.04
C GLU A 98 6.87 -6.62 17.71
N GLN A 99 7.81 -7.43 17.21
CA GLN A 99 9.19 -7.42 17.71
C GLN A 99 9.85 -6.06 17.54
N ARG A 100 9.73 -5.42 16.35
CA ARG A 100 10.27 -4.09 16.10
C ARG A 100 9.66 -3.01 17.00
N ALA A 101 8.37 -3.07 17.28
CA ALA A 101 7.69 -2.16 18.22
C ALA A 101 8.20 -2.35 19.65
N ASN A 102 8.34 -3.60 20.11
CA ASN A 102 8.88 -3.93 21.42
C ASN A 102 10.34 -3.44 21.58
N ASP A 103 11.20 -3.71 20.60
CA ASP A 103 12.59 -3.27 20.59
C ASP A 103 12.72 -1.74 20.59
N ALA A 104 11.74 -1.08 19.98
CA ALA A 104 11.63 0.38 19.93
C ALA A 104 11.04 1.00 21.19
N GLY A 105 10.43 0.18 22.09
CA GLY A 105 9.78 0.65 23.31
C GLY A 105 8.49 1.45 23.05
N VAL A 106 7.76 1.12 21.99
CA VAL A 106 6.50 1.78 21.62
C VAL A 106 5.34 0.78 21.59
N ASP A 107 4.14 1.30 21.82
CA ASP A 107 2.90 0.52 21.74
C ASP A 107 2.24 0.77 20.38
N VAL A 108 2.08 -0.31 19.60
CA VAL A 108 1.36 -0.34 18.33
C VAL A 108 0.42 -1.52 18.34
N LYS A 109 -0.83 -1.31 17.99
CA LYS A 109 -1.79 -2.40 17.86
C LYS A 109 -1.64 -3.03 16.48
N PHE A 110 -1.13 -4.27 16.41
CA PHE A 110 -1.09 -5.04 15.16
C PHE A 110 -2.22 -6.06 15.12
N ALA A 111 -2.80 -6.26 13.91
CA ALA A 111 -3.81 -7.30 13.69
C ALA A 111 -3.82 -7.75 12.21
N VAL A 112 -4.13 -9.03 12.01
CA VAL A 112 -4.34 -9.58 10.66
C VAL A 112 -5.67 -9.06 10.14
N ALA A 113 -5.65 -8.46 8.94
CA ALA A 113 -6.85 -7.99 8.27
C ALA A 113 -6.66 -7.96 6.75
N ASP A 114 -7.74 -8.22 6.03
CA ASP A 114 -7.86 -7.92 4.60
C ASP A 114 -8.17 -6.43 4.44
N SER A 115 -7.28 -5.72 3.73
CA SER A 115 -7.41 -4.29 3.46
C SER A 115 -8.64 -3.93 2.61
N THR A 116 -9.17 -4.89 1.86
CA THR A 116 -10.38 -4.72 1.05
C THR A 116 -11.67 -4.85 1.86
N GLU A 117 -11.58 -5.34 3.09
CA GLU A 117 -12.73 -5.57 3.97
C GLU A 117 -12.65 -4.72 5.24
N LEU A 118 -11.52 -4.67 5.92
CA LEU A 118 -11.30 -3.97 7.19
C LEU A 118 -12.42 -4.21 8.21
N ASP A 119 -12.79 -5.49 8.39
CA ASP A 119 -13.87 -5.89 9.28
C ASP A 119 -13.60 -5.46 10.72
N GLY A 120 -14.66 -5.00 11.39
CA GLY A 120 -14.56 -4.50 12.76
C GLY A 120 -14.13 -3.05 12.91
N TYR A 121 -13.75 -2.38 11.81
CA TYR A 121 -13.38 -0.97 11.83
C TYR A 121 -14.44 -0.09 11.14
N THR A 122 -15.02 0.82 11.91
CA THR A 122 -15.97 1.82 11.43
C THR A 122 -15.73 3.12 12.19
N HIS A 123 -15.46 4.21 11.47
CA HIS A 123 -15.17 5.53 12.07
C HIS A 123 -14.11 5.46 13.19
N ALA A 124 -13.06 4.66 12.98
CA ALA A 124 -12.04 4.40 13.99
C ALA A 124 -10.80 5.28 13.83
N PHE A 125 -10.52 5.77 12.62
CA PHE A 125 -9.25 6.43 12.32
C PHE A 125 -9.45 7.86 11.80
N ASP A 126 -8.47 8.71 12.11
CA ASP A 126 -8.40 10.11 11.64
C ASP A 126 -7.41 10.25 10.48
N THR A 127 -6.41 9.35 10.41
CA THR A 127 -5.44 9.29 9.32
C THR A 127 -5.25 7.85 8.88
N VAL A 128 -5.15 7.65 7.57
CA VAL A 128 -4.72 6.37 6.97
C VAL A 128 -3.43 6.60 6.20
N ILE A 129 -2.47 5.73 6.45
CA ILE A 129 -1.21 5.61 5.70
C ILE A 129 -1.30 4.35 4.85
N ASP A 130 -1.15 4.51 3.54
CA ASP A 130 -0.89 3.43 2.59
C ASP A 130 0.45 3.72 1.89
N SER A 131 1.46 2.99 2.28
CA SER A 131 2.78 3.15 1.69
C SER A 131 3.16 1.93 0.86
N GLY A 132 2.45 1.74 -0.27
CA GLY A 132 2.77 0.70 -1.25
C GLY A 132 1.86 -0.53 -1.23
N MET A 133 0.70 -0.48 -0.58
CA MET A 133 -0.25 -1.60 -0.57
C MET A 133 -1.25 -1.52 -1.75
N PHE A 134 -1.79 -0.33 -2.05
CA PHE A 134 -2.83 -0.12 -3.07
C PHE A 134 -2.49 -0.70 -4.44
N HIS A 135 -1.24 -0.60 -4.87
CA HIS A 135 -0.81 -1.14 -6.17
C HIS A 135 -0.69 -2.67 -6.19
N CYS A 136 -0.81 -3.33 -5.03
CA CYS A 136 -0.83 -4.78 -4.94
C CYS A 136 -2.21 -5.38 -5.25
N LEU A 137 -3.25 -4.56 -5.31
CA LEU A 137 -4.62 -4.97 -5.57
C LEU A 137 -4.93 -4.92 -7.07
N ASP A 138 -5.82 -5.82 -7.50
CA ASP A 138 -6.47 -5.73 -8.80
C ASP A 138 -7.54 -4.61 -8.81
N ASP A 139 -8.17 -4.38 -9.94
CA ASP A 139 -9.11 -3.27 -10.10
C ASP A 139 -10.32 -3.41 -9.17
N GLU A 140 -10.89 -4.61 -9.01
CA GLU A 140 -12.00 -4.86 -8.08
C GLU A 140 -11.56 -4.70 -6.63
N GLY A 141 -10.37 -5.18 -6.29
CA GLY A 141 -9.76 -5.03 -4.97
C GLY A 141 -9.54 -3.57 -4.61
N ARG A 142 -9.10 -2.73 -5.54
CA ARG A 142 -8.92 -1.27 -5.34
C ARG A 142 -10.23 -0.57 -5.02
N GLU A 143 -11.31 -0.92 -5.71
CA GLU A 143 -12.64 -0.36 -5.43
C GLU A 143 -13.13 -0.76 -4.04
N ARG A 144 -13.02 -2.04 -3.67
CA ARG A 144 -13.39 -2.53 -2.33
C ARG A 144 -12.54 -1.87 -1.25
N TYR A 145 -11.23 -1.78 -1.45
CA TYR A 145 -10.30 -1.10 -0.55
C TYR A 145 -10.72 0.35 -0.27
N ALA A 146 -10.97 1.14 -1.32
CA ALA A 146 -11.31 2.54 -1.17
C ALA A 146 -12.60 2.74 -0.34
N VAL A 147 -13.59 1.86 -0.51
CA VAL A 147 -14.83 1.83 0.27
C VAL A 147 -14.57 1.38 1.72
N ALA A 148 -13.75 0.34 1.92
CA ALA A 148 -13.43 -0.18 3.25
C ALA A 148 -12.67 0.85 4.09
N VAL A 149 -11.65 1.49 3.51
CA VAL A 149 -10.86 2.55 4.17
C VAL A 149 -11.74 3.77 4.46
N HIS A 150 -12.63 4.16 3.53
CA HIS A 150 -13.57 5.23 3.79
C HIS A 150 -14.51 4.90 4.97
N ARG A 151 -15.07 3.70 5.04
CA ARG A 151 -15.89 3.26 6.17
C ARG A 151 -15.10 3.26 7.49
N ALA A 152 -13.85 2.81 7.46
CA ALA A 152 -13.00 2.70 8.65
C ALA A 152 -12.63 4.05 9.25
N THR A 153 -12.67 5.13 8.47
CA THR A 153 -12.26 6.47 8.89
C THR A 153 -13.42 7.31 9.42
N ARG A 154 -13.11 8.38 10.16
CA ARG A 154 -14.06 9.39 10.62
C ARG A 154 -14.30 10.45 9.53
N PRO A 155 -15.44 11.15 9.53
CA PRO A 155 -15.61 12.34 8.68
C PRO A 155 -14.48 13.34 8.88
N GLY A 156 -13.93 13.88 7.81
CA GLY A 156 -12.78 14.77 7.84
C GLY A 156 -11.42 14.08 7.93
N ALA A 157 -11.37 12.75 7.95
CA ALA A 157 -10.11 11.99 7.99
C ALA A 157 -9.28 12.20 6.72
N THR A 158 -7.96 12.01 6.85
CA THR A 158 -6.99 12.12 5.76
C THR A 158 -6.50 10.74 5.33
N LEU A 159 -6.52 10.47 4.02
CA LEU A 159 -5.82 9.35 3.39
C LEU A 159 -4.53 9.87 2.76
N LEU A 160 -3.41 9.27 3.15
CA LEU A 160 -2.07 9.49 2.61
C LEU A 160 -1.62 8.19 1.94
N LEU A 161 -1.59 8.20 0.60
CA LEU A 161 -1.35 7.00 -0.18
C LEU A 161 -0.16 7.21 -1.12
N SER A 162 0.72 6.21 -1.19
CA SER A 162 1.74 6.11 -2.24
C SER A 162 1.62 4.78 -2.98
N CYS A 163 1.63 4.83 -4.30
CA CYS A 163 1.57 3.62 -5.12
C CYS A 163 2.43 3.78 -6.38
N PHE A 164 2.81 2.67 -7.01
CA PHE A 164 3.52 2.69 -8.29
C PHE A 164 2.70 3.37 -9.37
N SER A 165 3.35 4.27 -10.11
CA SER A 165 2.80 4.97 -11.26
C SER A 165 2.91 4.10 -12.52
N ASP A 166 1.98 4.30 -13.45
CA ASP A 166 2.00 3.77 -14.82
C ASP A 166 3.11 4.38 -15.70
N ALA A 167 3.85 5.36 -15.19
CA ALA A 167 5.06 5.87 -15.83
C ALA A 167 6.27 4.92 -15.68
N ASN A 168 6.20 3.93 -14.76
CA ASN A 168 7.24 2.91 -14.67
C ASN A 168 7.27 2.03 -15.93
N PRO A 169 8.47 1.65 -16.41
CA PRO A 169 8.57 0.74 -17.54
C PRO A 169 7.93 -0.62 -17.20
N VAL A 170 7.09 -1.11 -18.11
CA VAL A 170 6.53 -2.47 -18.01
C VAL A 170 7.61 -3.43 -18.46
N GLY A 171 8.17 -4.24 -17.56
CA GLY A 171 9.17 -5.26 -17.83
C GLY A 171 8.71 -6.64 -17.40
N GLU A 172 9.23 -7.69 -18.06
CA GLU A 172 8.95 -9.09 -17.69
C GLU A 172 9.40 -9.40 -16.24
N ASP A 173 10.40 -8.66 -15.73
CA ASP A 173 10.96 -8.84 -14.39
C ASP A 173 10.22 -8.07 -13.29
N TRP A 174 9.20 -7.27 -13.64
CA TRP A 174 8.45 -6.46 -12.67
C TRP A 174 6.95 -6.50 -12.96
N PRO A 175 6.26 -7.60 -12.64
CA PRO A 175 4.83 -7.78 -12.92
C PRO A 175 3.95 -7.05 -11.90
N ARG A 176 4.18 -5.76 -11.63
CA ARG A 176 3.28 -5.02 -10.74
C ARG A 176 2.30 -4.20 -11.55
N PRO A 177 1.01 -4.23 -11.19
CA PRO A 177 0.02 -3.41 -11.88
C PRO A 177 0.33 -1.94 -11.65
N ALA A 178 0.69 -1.28 -12.73
CA ALA A 178 0.83 0.16 -12.78
C ALA A 178 -0.53 0.82 -12.49
N VAL A 179 -0.52 1.89 -11.71
CA VAL A 179 -1.72 2.64 -11.37
C VAL A 179 -1.67 3.97 -12.11
N SER A 180 -2.71 4.26 -12.91
CA SER A 180 -2.81 5.54 -13.60
C SER A 180 -3.39 6.62 -12.67
N GLU A 181 -3.10 7.88 -12.98
CA GLU A 181 -3.75 9.03 -12.33
C GLU A 181 -5.28 8.92 -12.41
N GLN A 182 -5.79 8.51 -13.58
CA GLN A 182 -7.23 8.37 -13.80
C GLN A 182 -7.84 7.31 -12.90
N THR A 183 -7.18 6.14 -12.75
CA THR A 183 -7.62 5.08 -11.84
C THR A 183 -7.72 5.60 -10.40
N LEU A 184 -6.72 6.34 -9.91
CA LEU A 184 -6.76 6.92 -8.57
C LEU A 184 -7.94 7.89 -8.39
N ARG A 185 -8.20 8.74 -9.37
CA ARG A 185 -9.31 9.69 -9.32
C ARG A 185 -10.67 9.00 -9.33
N ASP A 186 -10.84 8.00 -10.19
CA ASP A 186 -12.11 7.29 -10.33
C ASP A 186 -12.39 6.44 -9.08
N VAL A 187 -11.43 5.66 -8.62
CA VAL A 187 -11.59 4.76 -7.48
C VAL A 187 -11.79 5.54 -6.17
N LEU A 188 -10.92 6.50 -5.88
CA LEU A 188 -11.02 7.26 -4.64
C LEU A 188 -12.25 8.19 -4.65
N GLY A 189 -12.49 8.90 -5.77
CA GLY A 189 -13.67 9.77 -5.91
C GLY A 189 -14.98 8.98 -5.84
N GLY A 190 -15.03 7.81 -6.46
CA GLY A 190 -16.19 6.91 -6.41
C GLY A 190 -16.52 6.42 -5.00
N ALA A 191 -15.53 6.31 -4.13
CA ALA A 191 -15.69 5.92 -2.73
C ALA A 191 -15.96 7.10 -1.77
N GLY A 192 -15.99 8.35 -2.26
CA GLY A 192 -16.30 9.53 -1.44
C GLY A 192 -15.07 10.23 -0.85
N TRP A 193 -13.89 10.03 -1.46
CA TRP A 193 -12.68 10.75 -1.11
C TRP A 193 -12.50 12.00 -1.99
N ASP A 194 -12.29 13.14 -1.38
CA ASP A 194 -11.91 14.39 -2.06
C ASP A 194 -10.38 14.46 -2.19
N ILE A 195 -9.86 14.33 -3.41
CA ILE A 195 -8.41 14.39 -3.67
C ILE A 195 -7.93 15.83 -3.52
N VAL A 196 -7.17 16.09 -2.47
CA VAL A 196 -6.57 17.40 -2.16
C VAL A 196 -5.30 17.64 -2.96
N SER A 197 -4.48 16.60 -3.11
CA SER A 197 -3.29 16.62 -3.98
C SER A 197 -3.00 15.23 -4.54
N LEU A 198 -2.56 15.19 -5.78
CA LEU A 198 -2.07 14.00 -6.46
C LEU A 198 -0.85 14.42 -7.28
N GLN A 199 0.31 13.89 -6.98
CA GLN A 199 1.58 14.34 -7.55
C GLN A 199 2.46 13.13 -7.91
N PRO A 200 3.18 13.19 -9.04
CA PRO A 200 4.23 12.22 -9.33
C PRO A 200 5.40 12.41 -8.35
N ALA A 201 6.06 11.32 -8.02
CA ALA A 201 7.25 11.31 -7.20
C ALA A 201 8.21 10.24 -7.72
N THR A 202 9.51 10.58 -7.80
CA THR A 202 10.56 9.63 -8.13
C THR A 202 11.23 9.16 -6.85
N VAL A 203 11.28 7.86 -6.63
CA VAL A 203 11.90 7.23 -5.46
C VAL A 203 13.08 6.40 -5.91
N LEU A 204 14.24 6.60 -5.27
CA LEU A 204 15.41 5.77 -5.49
C LEU A 204 15.28 4.50 -4.65
N GLY A 205 15.13 3.36 -5.32
CA GLY A 205 15.22 2.04 -4.71
C GLY A 205 16.57 1.37 -5.05
N ALA A 206 16.95 0.40 -4.25
CA ALA A 206 18.15 -0.38 -4.49
C ALA A 206 17.87 -1.90 -4.42
N PRO A 207 16.97 -2.44 -5.24
CA PRO A 207 16.76 -3.88 -5.27
C PRO A 207 18.08 -4.57 -5.66
N GLU A 208 18.50 -5.55 -4.88
CA GLU A 208 19.75 -6.31 -5.08
C GLU A 208 21.02 -5.42 -5.19
N GLY A 209 21.00 -4.20 -4.61
CA GLY A 209 22.14 -3.26 -4.65
C GLY A 209 22.25 -2.45 -5.93
N VAL A 210 21.34 -2.59 -6.87
CA VAL A 210 21.26 -1.76 -8.08
C VAL A 210 20.34 -0.56 -7.81
N GLN A 211 20.85 0.66 -7.97
CA GLN A 211 20.01 1.85 -7.86
C GLN A 211 19.06 1.92 -9.06
N VAL A 212 17.76 1.96 -8.77
CA VAL A 212 16.69 2.08 -9.76
C VAL A 212 15.80 3.26 -9.37
N GLU A 213 15.51 4.12 -10.32
CA GLU A 213 14.47 5.13 -10.18
C GLU A 213 13.11 4.47 -10.39
N MET A 214 12.20 4.68 -9.46
CA MET A 214 10.83 4.16 -9.50
C MET A 214 9.87 5.32 -9.41
N GLU A 215 8.91 5.35 -10.32
CA GLU A 215 7.88 6.39 -10.36
C GLU A 215 6.69 6.00 -9.50
N PHE A 216 6.27 6.92 -8.63
CA PHE A 216 5.15 6.77 -7.72
C PHE A 216 4.12 7.88 -7.93
N TRP A 217 2.90 7.60 -7.49
CA TRP A 217 1.93 8.62 -7.17
C TRP A 217 1.91 8.85 -5.65
N TYR A 218 1.95 10.12 -5.24
CA TYR A 218 1.68 10.54 -3.87
C TYR A 218 0.33 11.24 -3.84
N VAL A 219 -0.59 10.66 -3.07
CA VAL A 219 -1.97 11.14 -2.95
C VAL A 219 -2.23 11.58 -1.53
N ARG A 220 -2.83 12.76 -1.39
CA ARG A 220 -3.50 13.19 -0.18
C ARG A 220 -4.97 13.40 -0.52
N ALA A 221 -5.83 12.65 0.13
CA ALA A 221 -7.28 12.79 0.00
C ALA A 221 -7.92 13.00 1.38
N GLN A 222 -9.08 13.64 1.40
CA GLN A 222 -9.84 13.92 2.60
C GLN A 222 -11.22 13.29 2.49
N ARG A 223 -11.69 12.71 3.57
CA ARG A 223 -13.05 12.20 3.65
C ARG A 223 -14.02 13.35 3.84
N SER A 224 -14.95 13.53 2.88
CA SER A 224 -16.07 14.48 2.99
C SER A 224 -17.14 14.03 3.98
#